data_e3871b82c42778b68789961111cf1aa8
#
_entry.id   e3871b82c42778b68789961111cf1aa8
#
_cell.length_a   1.000
_cell.length_b   1.000
_cell.length_c   1.000
_cell.angle_alpha   90.00
_cell.angle_beta   90.00
_cell.angle_gamma   90.00
#
_symmetry.space_group_name_H-M   'P 1'
#
loop_
_entity.id
_entity.type
_entity.pdbx_description
1 polymer ?
#
loop_
_entity_poly.entity_id
_entity_poly.type
_entity_poly.pdbx_seq_one_letter_code
_entity_poly.pdbx_strand_id
1 'polypeptide(L)'
;MNRYDDRARLVFHFAREEGSKLGHAMIGPEHLLLGLMREGGTASKVLSEFGATLDAFRGQVEEMVGRGDGLPRNETAAITPRARRVMELAGSEARSLGSNVIATEHILLGIIREGDGVAYRILQQLTRDVDTVRWRILAAADPKQQPEQAATPFLDEYARDLTKEARDGRLDPVIGRTEEIRRVIQILSRRTKNNPVLIGEPGVGKTAIVEGLAQAIVDGRVPPNLGSVRVLSIDLSNIVAGTKYRGEFEERLRQLIDELKGAKVIAFIDELHTLVGAGGAEGTLDAANILKPPLSRGEVQVIGATTTGEYHRYIEKDA
;
A
#
# COMPACT_ATOMS: atom_id res chain seq x y z
N MET A 1 10.85 17.93 -25.67
CA MET A 1 9.42 17.59 -25.57
C MET A 1 9.11 16.11 -25.79
N ASN A 2 10.01 15.28 -26.30
CA ASN A 2 9.77 13.84 -26.53
C ASN A 2 9.75 12.92 -25.29
N ARG A 3 9.79 13.47 -24.07
CA ARG A 3 9.80 12.67 -22.82
C ARG A 3 8.45 12.59 -22.10
N TYR A 4 7.44 13.31 -22.57
CA TYR A 4 6.11 13.36 -21.96
C TYR A 4 5.12 12.63 -22.87
N ASP A 5 4.23 11.83 -22.26
CA ASP A 5 3.12 11.26 -23.00
C ASP A 5 2.09 12.34 -23.36
N ASP A 6 1.08 11.98 -24.14
CA ASP A 6 0.09 12.94 -24.64
C ASP A 6 -0.75 13.52 -23.50
N ARG A 7 -1.04 12.74 -22.46
CA ARG A 7 -1.78 13.19 -21.29
C ARG A 7 -0.99 14.18 -20.44
N ALA A 8 0.28 13.89 -20.19
CA ALA A 8 1.17 14.84 -19.50
C ALA A 8 1.34 16.15 -20.28
N ARG A 9 1.32 16.12 -21.62
CA ARG A 9 1.30 17.34 -22.44
C ARG A 9 0.01 18.15 -22.24
N LEU A 10 -1.14 17.47 -22.14
CA LEU A 10 -2.40 18.13 -21.83
C LEU A 10 -2.40 18.81 -20.47
N VAL A 11 -1.70 18.21 -19.47
CA VAL A 11 -1.54 18.85 -18.15
C VAL A 11 -0.89 20.23 -18.27
N PHE A 12 0.17 20.38 -19.09
CA PHE A 12 0.80 21.69 -19.30
C PHE A 12 -0.10 22.68 -20.04
N HIS A 13 -0.90 22.20 -20.97
CA HIS A 13 -1.88 23.01 -21.66
C HIS A 13 -2.93 23.54 -20.67
N PHE A 14 -3.53 22.65 -19.90
CA PHE A 14 -4.52 23.01 -18.90
C PHE A 14 -3.95 23.87 -17.77
N ALA A 15 -2.71 23.64 -17.34
CA ALA A 15 -2.04 24.47 -16.35
C ALA A 15 -1.91 25.93 -16.83
N ARG A 16 -1.62 26.14 -18.10
CA ARG A 16 -1.58 27.50 -18.69
C ARG A 16 -2.96 28.15 -18.75
N GLU A 17 -3.97 27.40 -19.14
CA GLU A 17 -5.34 27.92 -19.18
C GLU A 17 -5.86 28.28 -17.78
N GLU A 18 -5.60 27.43 -16.76
CA GLU A 18 -6.00 27.72 -15.39
C GLU A 18 -5.21 28.92 -14.82
N GLY A 19 -3.90 29.01 -15.09
CA GLY A 19 -3.11 30.18 -14.71
C GLY A 19 -3.62 31.46 -15.37
N SER A 20 -3.98 31.42 -16.65
CA SER A 20 -4.57 32.56 -17.35
C SER A 20 -5.91 33.00 -16.77
N LYS A 21 -6.79 32.05 -16.38
CA LYS A 21 -8.07 32.35 -15.72
C LYS A 21 -7.89 33.04 -14.35
N LEU A 22 -6.80 32.68 -13.65
CA LEU A 22 -6.43 33.31 -12.38
C LEU A 22 -5.66 34.62 -12.54
N GLY A 23 -5.32 35.00 -13.79
CA GLY A 23 -4.55 36.20 -14.09
C GLY A 23 -3.06 36.06 -13.76
N HIS A 24 -2.53 34.87 -13.68
CA HIS A 24 -1.12 34.66 -13.30
C HIS A 24 -0.19 34.71 -14.51
N ALA A 25 0.87 35.51 -14.40
CA ALA A 25 1.87 35.70 -15.43
C ALA A 25 2.88 34.51 -15.53
N MET A 26 2.95 33.69 -14.50
CA MET A 26 3.87 32.56 -14.42
C MET A 26 3.15 31.27 -14.01
N ILE A 27 3.57 30.15 -14.60
CA ILE A 27 3.04 28.84 -14.31
C ILE A 27 3.88 28.18 -13.23
N GLY A 28 3.31 28.04 -12.02
CA GLY A 28 3.88 27.33 -10.88
C GLY A 28 3.39 25.89 -10.75
N PRO A 29 3.88 25.15 -9.73
CA PRO A 29 3.42 23.79 -9.42
C PRO A 29 1.92 23.70 -9.12
N GLU A 30 1.31 24.74 -8.53
CA GLU A 30 -0.12 24.86 -8.26
C GLU A 30 -0.95 24.81 -9.55
N HIS A 31 -0.46 25.41 -10.63
CA HIS A 31 -1.12 25.34 -11.92
C HIS A 31 -0.97 23.95 -12.57
N LEU A 32 0.20 23.28 -12.37
CA LEU A 32 0.37 21.88 -12.79
C LEU A 32 -0.62 20.98 -12.06
N LEU A 33 -0.88 21.22 -10.78
CA LEU A 33 -1.85 20.47 -9.99
C LEU A 33 -3.28 20.68 -10.53
N LEU A 34 -3.67 21.91 -10.86
CA LEU A 34 -4.94 22.19 -11.54
C LEU A 34 -5.02 21.51 -12.91
N GLY A 35 -3.93 21.51 -13.66
CA GLY A 35 -3.82 20.82 -14.95
C GLY A 35 -4.01 19.32 -14.81
N LEU A 36 -3.44 18.68 -13.78
CA LEU A 36 -3.62 17.26 -13.46
C LEU A 36 -5.08 16.94 -13.16
N MET A 37 -5.73 17.74 -12.31
CA MET A 37 -7.13 17.53 -11.96
C MET A 37 -8.05 17.66 -13.18
N ARG A 38 -7.78 18.61 -14.07
CA ARG A 38 -8.58 18.86 -15.25
C ARG A 38 -8.37 17.80 -16.35
N GLU A 39 -7.21 17.22 -16.44
CA GLU A 39 -6.89 16.18 -17.41
C GLU A 39 -7.69 14.88 -17.14
N GLY A 40 -8.03 14.58 -15.88
CA GLY A 40 -8.90 13.47 -15.51
C GLY A 40 -8.27 12.07 -15.61
N GLY A 41 -6.94 11.98 -15.73
CA GLY A 41 -6.20 10.73 -15.79
C GLY A 41 -5.91 10.10 -14.42
N THR A 42 -4.86 9.27 -14.36
CA THR A 42 -4.48 8.52 -13.18
C THR A 42 -4.30 9.40 -11.94
N ALA A 43 -3.56 10.51 -12.08
CA ALA A 43 -3.34 11.44 -10.96
C ALA A 43 -4.64 12.07 -10.45
N SER A 44 -5.52 12.51 -11.35
CA SER A 44 -6.82 13.08 -11.00
C SER A 44 -7.72 12.07 -10.29
N LYS A 45 -7.77 10.82 -10.78
CA LYS A 45 -8.57 9.75 -10.17
C LYS A 45 -8.13 9.48 -8.73
N VAL A 46 -6.82 9.34 -8.52
CA VAL A 46 -6.27 9.13 -7.19
C VAL A 46 -6.61 10.30 -6.26
N LEU A 47 -6.44 11.54 -6.69
CA LEU A 47 -6.79 12.71 -5.87
C LEU A 47 -8.29 12.79 -5.56
N SER A 48 -9.14 12.37 -6.51
CA SER A 48 -10.60 12.34 -6.31
C SER A 48 -11.05 11.30 -5.28
N GLU A 49 -10.29 10.22 -5.05
CA GLU A 49 -10.56 9.23 -3.99
C GLU A 49 -10.50 9.87 -2.59
N PHE A 50 -9.75 10.96 -2.43
CA PHE A 50 -9.68 11.75 -1.19
C PHE A 50 -10.73 12.86 -1.10
N GLY A 51 -11.72 12.85 -2.01
CA GLY A 51 -12.76 13.88 -2.06
C GLY A 51 -12.29 15.22 -2.65
N ALA A 52 -11.08 15.27 -3.19
CA ALA A 52 -10.54 16.49 -3.79
C ALA A 52 -11.13 16.72 -5.19
N THR A 53 -11.79 17.87 -5.37
CA THR A 53 -12.38 18.29 -6.65
C THR A 53 -11.57 19.42 -7.30
N LEU A 54 -11.71 19.58 -8.62
CA LEU A 54 -11.05 20.67 -9.33
C LEU A 54 -11.41 22.05 -8.76
N ASP A 55 -12.67 22.24 -8.36
CA ASP A 55 -13.11 23.53 -7.80
C ASP A 55 -12.55 23.78 -6.40
N ALA A 56 -12.39 22.73 -5.59
CA ALA A 56 -11.71 22.82 -4.30
C ALA A 56 -10.22 23.22 -4.49
N PHE A 57 -9.54 22.62 -5.47
CA PHE A 57 -8.16 23.02 -5.80
C PHE A 57 -8.08 24.45 -6.29
N ARG A 58 -9.00 24.90 -7.16
CA ARG A 58 -9.05 26.32 -7.62
C ARG A 58 -9.24 27.28 -6.46
N GLY A 59 -10.20 26.99 -5.57
CA GLY A 59 -10.45 27.80 -4.40
C GLY A 59 -9.22 27.95 -3.52
N GLN A 60 -8.50 26.86 -3.28
CA GLN A 60 -7.26 26.87 -2.49
C GLN A 60 -6.12 27.63 -3.19
N VAL A 61 -5.96 27.50 -4.51
CA VAL A 61 -4.98 28.31 -5.26
C VAL A 61 -5.32 29.78 -5.17
N GLU A 62 -6.58 30.15 -5.34
CA GLU A 62 -7.04 31.54 -5.26
C GLU A 62 -6.85 32.12 -3.83
N GLU A 63 -7.10 31.34 -2.79
CA GLU A 63 -6.92 31.71 -1.40
C GLU A 63 -5.43 31.94 -1.06
N MET A 64 -4.53 31.06 -1.52
CA MET A 64 -3.10 31.09 -1.15
C MET A 64 -2.25 32.03 -2.01
N VAL A 65 -2.59 32.18 -3.28
CA VAL A 65 -1.79 32.94 -4.26
C VAL A 65 -2.48 34.24 -4.66
N GLY A 66 -3.80 34.31 -4.55
CA GLY A 66 -4.60 35.43 -5.01
C GLY A 66 -4.91 35.37 -6.51
N ARG A 67 -5.45 36.46 -7.04
CA ARG A 67 -5.62 36.68 -8.48
C ARG A 67 -4.56 37.67 -8.96
N GLY A 68 -4.05 37.46 -10.16
CA GLY A 68 -3.12 38.37 -10.82
C GLY A 68 -3.80 39.31 -11.82
N ASP A 69 -3.04 40.23 -12.35
CA ASP A 69 -3.52 41.24 -13.32
C ASP A 69 -3.59 40.71 -14.75
N GLY A 70 -3.22 39.44 -14.98
CA GLY A 70 -3.16 38.81 -16.30
C GLY A 70 -1.90 39.12 -17.09
N LEU A 71 -1.78 38.44 -18.25
CA LEU A 71 -0.74 38.72 -19.22
C LEU A 71 -1.27 39.58 -20.36
N PRO A 72 -0.42 40.45 -20.97
CA PRO A 72 -0.74 41.07 -22.24
C PRO A 72 -1.15 40.03 -23.30
N ARG A 73 -2.06 40.39 -24.19
CA ARG A 73 -2.70 39.47 -25.18
C ARG A 73 -1.73 38.65 -26.04
N ASN A 74 -0.46 39.06 -26.13
CA ASN A 74 0.55 38.40 -27.00
C ASN A 74 1.68 37.71 -26.23
N GLU A 75 1.59 37.59 -24.90
CA GLU A 75 2.62 36.95 -24.09
C GLU A 75 2.19 35.56 -23.60
N THR A 76 3.13 34.62 -23.62
CA THR A 76 2.95 33.27 -23.07
C THR A 76 3.49 33.21 -21.64
N ALA A 77 2.71 32.71 -20.71
CA ALA A 77 3.12 32.52 -19.34
C ALA A 77 4.42 31.72 -19.21
N ALA A 78 5.41 32.29 -18.54
CA ALA A 78 6.68 31.64 -18.24
C ALA A 78 6.50 30.56 -17.16
N ILE A 79 7.40 29.60 -17.13
CA ILE A 79 7.41 28.52 -16.12
C ILE A 79 8.29 28.97 -14.95
N THR A 80 7.75 28.88 -13.72
CA THR A 80 8.52 29.23 -12.49
C THR A 80 9.72 28.28 -12.30
N PRO A 81 10.78 28.68 -11.59
CA PRO A 81 11.89 27.79 -11.24
C PRO A 81 11.41 26.54 -10.47
N ARG A 82 10.41 26.68 -9.60
CA ARG A 82 9.81 25.55 -8.85
C ARG A 82 9.07 24.58 -9.78
N ALA A 83 8.27 25.05 -10.71
CA ALA A 83 7.60 24.19 -11.67
C ALA A 83 8.62 23.45 -12.54
N ARG A 84 9.72 24.10 -12.91
CA ARG A 84 10.83 23.45 -13.61
C ARG A 84 11.46 22.34 -12.76
N ARG A 85 11.66 22.61 -11.47
CA ARG A 85 12.15 21.60 -10.51
C ARG A 85 11.22 20.40 -10.39
N VAL A 86 9.91 20.62 -10.30
CA VAL A 86 8.89 19.55 -10.31
C VAL A 86 9.01 18.69 -11.56
N MET A 87 9.21 19.29 -12.74
CA MET A 87 9.37 18.56 -13.99
C MET A 87 10.65 17.68 -14.01
N GLU A 88 11.76 18.17 -13.44
CA GLU A 88 12.99 17.40 -13.26
C GLU A 88 12.76 16.21 -12.32
N LEU A 89 12.08 16.44 -11.20
CA LEU A 89 11.72 15.40 -10.23
C LEU A 89 10.78 14.37 -10.85
N ALA A 90 9.77 14.79 -11.63
CA ALA A 90 8.89 13.90 -12.39
C ALA A 90 9.67 12.99 -13.33
N GLY A 91 10.68 13.53 -14.02
CA GLY A 91 11.58 12.73 -14.86
C GLY A 91 12.44 11.74 -14.05
N SER A 92 12.79 12.07 -12.81
CA SER A 92 13.50 11.15 -11.89
C SER A 92 12.57 10.05 -11.41
N GLU A 93 11.33 10.38 -11.04
CA GLU A 93 10.31 9.38 -10.62
C GLU A 93 9.99 8.41 -11.77
N ALA A 94 9.81 8.90 -13.00
CA ALA A 94 9.58 8.05 -14.16
C ALA A 94 10.72 7.01 -14.34
N ARG A 95 11.98 7.45 -14.27
CA ARG A 95 13.13 6.53 -14.37
C ARG A 95 13.18 5.53 -13.23
N SER A 96 12.89 5.96 -12.00
CA SER A 96 12.88 5.05 -10.83
C SER A 96 11.78 3.98 -10.92
N LEU A 97 10.70 4.27 -11.65
CA LEU A 97 9.60 3.35 -11.93
C LEU A 97 9.79 2.58 -13.26
N GLY A 98 10.99 2.66 -13.87
CA GLY A 98 11.31 1.94 -15.11
C GLY A 98 10.63 2.49 -16.35
N SER A 99 10.03 3.69 -16.29
CA SER A 99 9.38 4.33 -17.43
C SER A 99 10.36 5.25 -18.17
N ASN A 100 10.34 5.15 -19.52
CA ASN A 100 11.08 6.06 -20.41
C ASN A 100 10.29 7.34 -20.74
N VAL A 101 9.03 7.41 -20.31
CA VAL A 101 8.09 8.49 -20.63
C VAL A 101 7.50 9.04 -19.32
N ILE A 102 7.39 10.36 -19.26
CA ILE A 102 6.79 11.05 -18.11
C ILE A 102 5.29 11.15 -18.36
N ALA A 103 4.51 10.48 -17.50
CA ALA A 103 3.05 10.50 -17.49
C ALA A 103 2.50 11.34 -16.31
N THR A 104 1.18 11.45 -16.19
CA THR A 104 0.51 12.31 -15.20
C THR A 104 0.86 11.96 -13.76
N GLU A 105 0.98 10.66 -13.45
CA GLU A 105 1.39 10.15 -12.14
C GLU A 105 2.79 10.62 -11.74
N HIS A 106 3.72 10.65 -12.68
CA HIS A 106 5.07 11.12 -12.42
C HIS A 106 5.12 12.62 -12.10
N ILE A 107 4.23 13.42 -12.72
CA ILE A 107 4.12 14.86 -12.42
C ILE A 107 3.60 15.05 -10.99
N LEU A 108 2.58 14.30 -10.57
CA LEU A 108 2.07 14.35 -9.19
C LEU A 108 3.14 13.92 -8.18
N LEU A 109 3.86 12.83 -8.46
CA LEU A 109 5.00 12.41 -7.63
C LEU A 109 6.09 13.48 -7.56
N GLY A 110 6.35 14.18 -8.65
CA GLY A 110 7.29 15.31 -8.69
C GLY A 110 6.85 16.46 -7.80
N ILE A 111 5.56 16.80 -7.75
CA ILE A 111 4.98 17.82 -6.86
C ILE A 111 5.12 17.38 -5.39
N ILE A 112 4.78 16.13 -5.09
CA ILE A 112 4.90 15.58 -3.73
C ILE A 112 6.36 15.57 -3.26
N ARG A 113 7.28 15.21 -4.13
CA ARG A 113 8.72 15.12 -3.81
C ARG A 113 9.38 16.49 -3.66
N GLU A 114 8.89 17.50 -4.35
CA GLU A 114 9.34 18.90 -4.17
C GLU A 114 9.08 19.37 -2.74
N GLY A 115 7.93 18.96 -2.15
CA GLY A 115 7.67 18.94 -0.70
C GLY A 115 7.55 20.29 -0.02
N ASP A 116 7.77 21.42 -0.73
CA ASP A 116 7.73 22.76 -0.16
C ASP A 116 7.19 23.78 -1.16
N GLY A 117 5.95 24.07 -1.14
CA GLY A 117 5.34 25.06 -2.02
C GLY A 117 3.83 25.08 -1.90
N VAL A 118 3.20 25.99 -2.65
CA VAL A 118 1.74 26.15 -2.63
C VAL A 118 1.06 24.84 -3.02
N ALA A 119 1.50 24.17 -4.08
CA ALA A 119 0.91 22.91 -4.54
C ALA A 119 0.95 21.81 -3.46
N TYR A 120 2.07 21.67 -2.75
CA TYR A 120 2.20 20.68 -1.68
C TYR A 120 1.29 21.00 -0.48
N ARG A 121 1.20 22.27 -0.08
CA ARG A 121 0.30 22.71 1.00
C ARG A 121 -1.16 22.49 0.65
N ILE A 122 -1.55 22.74 -0.60
CA ILE A 122 -2.90 22.47 -1.09
C ILE A 122 -3.20 20.97 -1.02
N LEU A 123 -2.25 20.12 -1.43
CA LEU A 123 -2.39 18.66 -1.28
C LEU A 123 -2.59 18.27 0.20
N GLN A 124 -1.78 18.81 1.12
CA GLN A 124 -1.92 18.53 2.55
C GLN A 124 -3.30 18.93 3.10
N GLN A 125 -3.83 20.08 2.69
CA GLN A 125 -5.13 20.55 3.16
C GLN A 125 -6.29 19.74 2.62
N LEU A 126 -6.26 19.37 1.33
CA LEU A 126 -7.38 18.71 0.66
C LEU A 126 -7.37 17.18 0.86
N THR A 127 -6.20 16.56 1.01
CA THR A 127 -6.10 15.11 1.15
C THR A 127 -5.79 14.65 2.57
N ARG A 128 -5.42 15.57 3.47
CA ARG A 128 -5.03 15.33 4.87
C ARG A 128 -3.81 14.42 5.07
N ASP A 129 -3.46 13.60 4.09
CA ASP A 129 -2.36 12.65 4.13
C ASP A 129 -1.72 12.50 2.74
N VAL A 130 -0.67 13.32 2.51
CA VAL A 130 0.07 13.31 1.23
C VAL A 130 0.86 12.03 1.03
N ASP A 131 1.27 11.37 2.11
CA ASP A 131 1.97 10.10 2.02
C ASP A 131 1.05 9.01 1.48
N THR A 132 -0.21 8.96 1.93
CA THR A 132 -1.20 8.06 1.36
C THR A 132 -1.47 8.38 -0.12
N VAL A 133 -1.56 9.65 -0.53
CA VAL A 133 -1.65 10.03 -1.96
C VAL A 133 -0.44 9.51 -2.74
N ARG A 134 0.78 9.68 -2.21
CA ARG A 134 1.99 9.15 -2.82
C ARG A 134 1.90 7.63 -3.04
N TRP A 135 1.40 6.89 -2.07
CA TRP A 135 1.25 5.45 -2.16
C TRP A 135 0.22 5.02 -3.20
N ARG A 136 -0.92 5.66 -3.20
CA ARG A 136 -1.98 5.39 -4.19
C ARG A 136 -1.51 5.65 -5.61
N ILE A 137 -0.79 6.75 -5.83
CA ILE A 137 -0.29 7.07 -7.17
C ILE A 137 0.81 6.10 -7.62
N LEU A 138 1.69 5.67 -6.71
CA LEU A 138 2.70 4.66 -7.02
C LEU A 138 2.07 3.31 -7.38
N ALA A 139 1.04 2.89 -6.64
CA ALA A 139 0.28 1.67 -6.94
C ALA A 139 -0.45 1.75 -8.29
N ALA A 140 -0.90 2.94 -8.70
CA ALA A 140 -1.56 3.16 -9.98
C ALA A 140 -0.60 3.33 -11.16
N ALA A 141 0.64 3.78 -10.91
CA ALA A 141 1.67 4.05 -11.91
C ALA A 141 2.41 2.81 -12.40
N ASP A 142 2.43 1.74 -11.63
CA ASP A 142 3.06 0.49 -12.01
C ASP A 142 2.00 -0.59 -12.29
N PRO A 143 1.57 -0.75 -13.58
CA PRO A 143 0.64 -1.81 -13.96
C PRO A 143 1.23 -3.22 -13.77
N LYS A 144 2.57 -3.34 -13.59
CA LYS A 144 3.24 -4.60 -13.23
C LYS A 144 3.20 -4.87 -11.72
N GLN A 145 2.76 -3.89 -10.92
CA GLN A 145 2.42 -4.05 -9.50
C GLN A 145 0.91 -4.25 -9.25
N GLN A 146 0.07 -4.27 -10.29
CA GLN A 146 -1.03 -5.22 -10.19
C GLN A 146 -0.33 -6.58 -10.31
N PRO A 147 -0.19 -7.34 -9.23
CA PRO A 147 0.26 -8.70 -9.40
C PRO A 147 -0.78 -9.34 -10.33
N GLU A 148 -0.39 -9.93 -11.45
CA GLU A 148 -0.93 -11.23 -11.73
C GLU A 148 -0.75 -11.96 -10.40
N GLN A 149 -1.83 -12.03 -9.65
CA GLN A 149 -1.87 -12.80 -8.41
C GLN A 149 -1.48 -14.19 -8.90
N ALA A 150 -0.27 -14.61 -8.56
CA ALA A 150 0.10 -15.99 -8.80
C ALA A 150 -1.10 -16.79 -8.32
N ALA A 151 -1.66 -17.62 -9.19
CA ALA A 151 -2.85 -18.37 -8.86
C ALA A 151 -2.56 -19.10 -7.55
N THR A 152 -3.38 -18.84 -6.52
CA THR A 152 -3.24 -19.41 -5.19
C THR A 152 -4.45 -20.28 -4.89
N PRO A 153 -4.72 -21.33 -5.71
CA PRO A 153 -5.94 -22.12 -5.62
C PRO A 153 -6.04 -22.82 -4.26
N PHE A 154 -4.93 -23.30 -3.70
CA PHE A 154 -4.92 -23.95 -2.41
C PHE A 154 -5.17 -22.95 -1.27
N LEU A 155 -4.50 -21.78 -1.30
CA LEU A 155 -4.74 -20.71 -0.32
C LEU A 155 -6.18 -20.20 -0.42
N ASP A 156 -6.74 -20.06 -1.62
CA ASP A 156 -8.12 -19.58 -1.82
C ASP A 156 -9.17 -20.59 -1.33
N GLU A 157 -8.83 -21.90 -1.29
CA GLU A 157 -9.70 -22.94 -0.77
C GLU A 157 -9.67 -23.04 0.77
N TYR A 158 -8.48 -22.89 1.39
CA TYR A 158 -8.27 -23.16 2.82
C TYR A 158 -8.06 -21.91 3.68
N ALA A 159 -7.99 -20.72 3.09
CA ALA A 159 -7.77 -19.49 3.82
C ALA A 159 -8.91 -18.47 3.63
N ARG A 160 -9.18 -17.70 4.67
CA ARG A 160 -10.09 -16.55 4.65
C ARG A 160 -9.33 -15.30 4.22
N ASP A 161 -9.72 -14.65 3.12
CA ASP A 161 -9.08 -13.42 2.64
C ASP A 161 -9.62 -12.18 3.35
N LEU A 162 -8.90 -11.73 4.39
CA LEU A 162 -9.26 -10.55 5.17
C LEU A 162 -9.19 -9.26 4.35
N THR A 163 -8.27 -9.18 3.39
CA THR A 163 -8.14 -8.01 2.52
C THR A 163 -9.33 -7.89 1.57
N LYS A 164 -9.85 -9.02 1.07
CA LYS A 164 -11.07 -9.05 0.27
C LYS A 164 -12.28 -8.64 1.10
N GLU A 165 -12.40 -9.18 2.32
CA GLU A 165 -13.50 -8.83 3.22
C GLU A 165 -13.46 -7.36 3.62
N ALA A 166 -12.27 -6.78 3.83
CA ALA A 166 -12.11 -5.35 4.06
C ALA A 166 -12.61 -4.51 2.87
N ARG A 167 -12.27 -4.90 1.63
CA ARG A 167 -12.77 -4.21 0.41
C ARG A 167 -14.29 -4.30 0.26
N ASP A 168 -14.84 -5.44 0.64
CA ASP A 168 -16.29 -5.69 0.57
C ASP A 168 -17.06 -5.07 1.75
N GLY A 169 -16.36 -4.39 2.68
CA GLY A 169 -16.96 -3.76 3.87
C GLY A 169 -17.54 -4.77 4.87
N ARG A 170 -17.03 -6.03 4.88
CA ARG A 170 -17.52 -7.11 5.73
C ARG A 170 -16.79 -7.25 7.07
N LEU A 171 -15.73 -6.46 7.29
CA LEU A 171 -15.01 -6.42 8.55
C LEU A 171 -15.56 -5.32 9.45
N ASP A 172 -15.68 -5.62 10.72
CA ASP A 172 -16.06 -4.63 11.73
C ASP A 172 -14.97 -3.56 11.91
N PRO A 173 -15.35 -2.30 12.24
CA PRO A 173 -14.39 -1.24 12.51
C PRO A 173 -13.53 -1.59 13.73
N VAL A 174 -12.20 -1.53 13.56
CA VAL A 174 -11.26 -1.80 14.65
C VAL A 174 -11.00 -0.53 15.45
N ILE A 175 -11.38 -0.54 16.73
CA ILE A 175 -11.27 0.61 17.63
C ILE A 175 -10.20 0.35 18.69
N GLY A 176 -9.35 1.36 18.95
CA GLY A 176 -8.39 1.33 20.05
C GLY A 176 -7.14 0.47 19.87
N ARG A 177 -6.85 0.03 18.60
CA ARG A 177 -5.69 -0.83 18.26
C ARG A 177 -4.67 -0.18 17.33
N THR A 178 -4.66 1.13 17.24
CA THR A 178 -3.83 1.88 16.30
C THR A 178 -2.34 1.64 16.50
N GLU A 179 -1.89 1.57 17.75
CA GLU A 179 -0.46 1.38 18.07
C GLU A 179 0.00 -0.03 17.74
N GLU A 180 -0.80 -1.05 18.07
CA GLU A 180 -0.49 -2.45 17.76
C GLU A 180 -0.45 -2.68 16.25
N ILE A 181 -1.43 -2.15 15.51
CA ILE A 181 -1.44 -2.22 14.03
C ILE A 181 -0.22 -1.53 13.45
N ARG A 182 0.14 -0.32 13.92
CA ARG A 182 1.35 0.39 13.50
C ARG A 182 2.62 -0.44 13.75
N ARG A 183 2.71 -1.09 14.91
CA ARG A 183 3.84 -1.94 15.27
C ARG A 183 3.96 -3.15 14.36
N VAL A 184 2.83 -3.81 14.04
CA VAL A 184 2.79 -4.93 13.08
C VAL A 184 3.27 -4.46 11.71
N ILE A 185 2.77 -3.34 11.19
CA ILE A 185 3.20 -2.74 9.93
C ILE A 185 4.71 -2.47 9.92
N GLN A 186 5.26 -1.90 11.00
CA GLN A 186 6.70 -1.64 11.12
C GLN A 186 7.53 -2.92 11.06
N ILE A 187 7.08 -4.00 11.70
CA ILE A 187 7.80 -5.28 11.70
C ILE A 187 7.74 -5.92 10.32
N LEU A 188 6.56 -6.00 9.71
CA LEU A 188 6.35 -6.55 8.36
C LEU A 188 7.16 -5.80 7.29
N SER A 189 7.45 -4.52 7.50
CA SER A 189 8.22 -3.69 6.56
C SER A 189 9.74 -3.88 6.65
N ARG A 190 10.25 -4.67 7.58
CA ARG A 190 11.68 -4.97 7.72
C ARG A 190 12.15 -5.90 6.61
N ARG A 191 13.43 -5.84 6.29
CA ARG A 191 14.07 -6.78 5.33
C ARG A 191 14.27 -8.17 5.91
N THR A 192 14.49 -8.27 7.22
CA THR A 192 14.69 -9.51 7.98
C THR A 192 13.94 -9.40 9.29
N LYS A 193 13.62 -10.54 9.93
CA LYS A 193 12.83 -10.60 11.17
C LYS A 193 11.51 -9.87 11.03
N ASN A 194 10.84 -10.13 9.91
CA ASN A 194 9.60 -9.49 9.48
C ASN A 194 8.34 -10.33 9.75
N ASN A 195 8.44 -11.31 10.67
CA ASN A 195 7.34 -12.18 11.09
C ASN A 195 6.94 -11.84 12.53
N PRO A 196 5.94 -10.97 12.77
CA PRO A 196 5.48 -10.63 14.10
C PRO A 196 4.69 -11.75 14.74
N VAL A 197 4.76 -11.86 16.08
CA VAL A 197 3.89 -12.71 16.89
C VAL A 197 3.06 -11.84 17.83
N LEU A 198 1.74 -11.98 17.77
CA LEU A 198 0.78 -11.34 18.67
C LEU A 198 0.61 -12.22 19.91
N ILE A 199 1.00 -11.70 21.05
CA ILE A 199 0.95 -12.41 22.32
C ILE A 199 -0.13 -11.76 23.21
N GLY A 200 -1.01 -12.55 23.78
CA GLY A 200 -2.05 -12.06 24.69
C GLY A 200 -3.06 -13.14 25.04
N GLU A 201 -3.82 -12.90 26.10
CA GLU A 201 -4.84 -13.84 26.58
C GLU A 201 -5.95 -14.08 25.54
N PRO A 202 -6.69 -15.18 25.60
CA PRO A 202 -7.83 -15.41 24.72
C PRO A 202 -8.84 -14.25 24.79
N GLY A 203 -9.42 -13.89 23.65
CA GLY A 203 -10.46 -12.84 23.58
C GLY A 203 -9.97 -11.39 23.66
N VAL A 204 -8.66 -11.12 23.82
CA VAL A 204 -8.15 -9.72 23.89
C VAL A 204 -8.14 -8.99 22.53
N GLY A 205 -8.54 -9.64 21.44
CA GLY A 205 -8.66 -9.02 20.11
C GLY A 205 -7.41 -9.13 19.24
N LYS A 206 -6.64 -10.22 19.35
CA LYS A 206 -5.48 -10.46 18.45
C LYS A 206 -5.88 -10.49 16.98
N THR A 207 -6.98 -11.16 16.65
CA THR A 207 -7.54 -11.23 15.29
C THR A 207 -7.98 -9.85 14.80
N ALA A 208 -8.56 -9.01 15.66
CA ALA A 208 -8.96 -7.65 15.31
C ALA A 208 -7.77 -6.78 14.88
N ILE A 209 -6.55 -6.99 15.42
CA ILE A 209 -5.35 -6.29 14.99
C ILE A 209 -5.02 -6.64 13.53
N VAL A 210 -5.19 -7.91 13.13
CA VAL A 210 -4.91 -8.38 11.77
C VAL A 210 -6.01 -7.91 10.80
N GLU A 211 -7.26 -7.89 11.23
CA GLU A 211 -8.37 -7.30 10.48
C GLU A 211 -8.15 -5.79 10.27
N GLY A 212 -7.68 -5.08 11.29
CA GLY A 212 -7.29 -3.67 11.19
C GLY A 212 -6.08 -3.45 10.25
N LEU A 213 -5.13 -4.37 10.18
CA LEU A 213 -4.07 -4.36 9.17
C LEU A 213 -4.65 -4.51 7.77
N ALA A 214 -5.58 -5.45 7.55
CA ALA A 214 -6.23 -5.65 6.25
C ALA A 214 -6.99 -4.40 5.81
N GLN A 215 -7.72 -3.74 6.72
CA GLN A 215 -8.37 -2.44 6.48
C GLN A 215 -7.34 -1.36 6.14
N ALA A 216 -6.23 -1.27 6.89
CA ALA A 216 -5.17 -0.30 6.62
C ALA A 216 -4.51 -0.51 5.25
N ILE A 217 -4.36 -1.75 4.78
CA ILE A 217 -3.87 -2.07 3.44
C ILE A 217 -4.86 -1.58 2.37
N VAL A 218 -6.15 -1.87 2.54
CA VAL A 218 -7.20 -1.46 1.59
C VAL A 218 -7.32 0.05 1.52
N ASP A 219 -7.24 0.73 2.67
CA ASP A 219 -7.27 2.19 2.77
C ASP A 219 -5.98 2.87 2.28
N GLY A 220 -4.95 2.09 1.95
CA GLY A 220 -3.66 2.61 1.53
C GLY A 220 -2.86 3.27 2.66
N ARG A 221 -3.17 2.96 3.92
CA ARG A 221 -2.49 3.48 5.13
C ARG A 221 -1.29 2.64 5.57
N VAL A 222 -0.63 2.00 4.61
CA VAL A 222 0.56 1.15 4.81
C VAL A 222 1.69 1.55 3.87
N PRO A 223 2.95 1.22 4.18
CA PRO A 223 4.09 1.42 3.27
C PRO A 223 3.92 0.66 1.94
N PRO A 224 4.61 1.08 0.84
CA PRO A 224 4.43 0.54 -0.51
C PRO A 224 4.61 -0.94 -0.65
N ASN A 225 5.60 -1.46 0.07
CA ASN A 225 5.90 -2.89 0.05
C ASN A 225 4.72 -3.75 0.57
N LEU A 226 3.79 -3.13 1.32
CA LEU A 226 2.59 -3.78 1.84
C LEU A 226 1.31 -3.37 1.10
N GLY A 227 1.32 -2.34 0.26
CA GLY A 227 0.12 -1.77 -0.37
C GLY A 227 -0.63 -2.70 -1.34
N SER A 228 0.03 -3.75 -1.85
CA SER A 228 -0.57 -4.74 -2.76
C SER A 228 -0.59 -6.15 -2.19
N VAL A 229 -0.38 -6.30 -0.88
CA VAL A 229 -0.32 -7.60 -0.21
C VAL A 229 -1.72 -8.04 0.19
N ARG A 230 -2.03 -9.33 0.03
CA ARG A 230 -3.22 -9.98 0.59
C ARG A 230 -2.92 -10.46 2.01
N VAL A 231 -3.85 -10.29 2.93
CA VAL A 231 -3.79 -10.88 4.28
C VAL A 231 -4.75 -12.05 4.32
N LEU A 232 -4.21 -13.25 4.46
CA LEU A 232 -4.97 -14.49 4.48
C LEU A 232 -4.94 -15.09 5.89
N SER A 233 -6.09 -15.29 6.50
CA SER A 233 -6.23 -16.02 7.76
C SER A 233 -6.30 -17.52 7.46
N ILE A 234 -5.32 -18.26 7.95
CA ILE A 234 -5.18 -19.69 7.73
C ILE A 234 -5.60 -20.44 8.99
N ASP A 235 -6.59 -21.28 8.86
CA ASP A 235 -6.98 -22.24 9.89
C ASP A 235 -6.31 -23.58 9.64
N LEU A 236 -5.33 -23.91 10.47
CA LEU A 236 -4.56 -25.15 10.35
C LEU A 236 -5.43 -26.40 10.58
N SER A 237 -6.49 -26.30 11.37
CA SER A 237 -7.42 -27.39 11.59
C SER A 237 -8.13 -27.81 10.29
N ASN A 238 -8.43 -26.85 9.41
CA ASN A 238 -9.02 -27.13 8.09
C ASN A 238 -8.04 -27.85 7.16
N ILE A 239 -6.75 -27.58 7.28
CA ILE A 239 -5.70 -28.25 6.47
C ILE A 239 -5.51 -29.69 6.94
N VAL A 240 -5.60 -29.93 8.25
CA VAL A 240 -5.53 -31.29 8.84
C VAL A 240 -6.82 -32.08 8.58
N ALA A 241 -7.95 -31.42 8.48
CA ALA A 241 -9.23 -32.06 8.30
C ALA A 241 -9.25 -32.90 7.00
N GLY A 242 -9.66 -34.16 7.13
CA GLY A 242 -9.74 -35.12 6.00
C GLY A 242 -8.42 -35.79 5.62
N THR A 243 -7.29 -35.49 6.28
CA THR A 243 -6.05 -36.25 6.10
C THR A 243 -6.10 -37.53 6.92
N LYS A 244 -5.90 -38.67 6.28
CA LYS A 244 -5.85 -39.99 6.96
C LYS A 244 -4.43 -40.37 7.37
N TYR A 245 -3.45 -39.85 6.68
CA TYR A 245 -2.05 -40.20 6.85
C TYR A 245 -1.21 -38.92 7.08
N ARG A 246 -0.16 -39.02 7.89
CA ARG A 246 0.79 -37.95 8.19
C ARG A 246 1.38 -37.30 6.93
N GLY A 247 1.72 -38.10 5.92
CA GLY A 247 2.30 -37.62 4.67
C GLY A 247 1.37 -36.69 3.86
N GLU A 248 0.05 -36.90 3.93
CA GLU A 248 -0.93 -36.03 3.24
C GLU A 248 -0.96 -34.60 3.83
N PHE A 249 -0.85 -34.49 5.15
CA PHE A 249 -0.76 -33.18 5.81
C PHE A 249 0.56 -32.47 5.46
N GLU A 250 1.70 -33.18 5.53
CA GLU A 250 2.99 -32.61 5.18
C GLU A 250 3.01 -32.11 3.72
N GLU A 251 2.36 -32.84 2.80
CA GLU A 251 2.24 -32.45 1.40
C GLU A 251 1.37 -31.21 1.24
N ARG A 252 0.21 -31.13 1.91
CA ARG A 252 -0.66 -29.94 1.93
C ARG A 252 0.07 -28.73 2.50
N LEU A 253 0.84 -28.89 3.59
CA LEU A 253 1.60 -27.80 4.19
C LEU A 253 2.71 -27.30 3.27
N ARG A 254 3.39 -28.18 2.53
CA ARG A 254 4.38 -27.80 1.52
C ARG A 254 3.73 -27.02 0.37
N GLN A 255 2.60 -27.49 -0.12
CA GLN A 255 1.85 -26.79 -1.17
C GLN A 255 1.43 -25.37 -0.72
N LEU A 256 0.92 -25.25 0.50
CA LEU A 256 0.60 -23.95 1.12
C LEU A 256 1.83 -23.01 1.15
N ILE A 257 2.98 -23.53 1.59
CA ILE A 257 4.23 -22.74 1.67
C ILE A 257 4.70 -22.32 0.27
N ASP A 258 4.59 -23.20 -0.72
CA ASP A 258 5.03 -22.91 -2.08
C ASP A 258 4.14 -21.85 -2.74
N GLU A 259 2.84 -21.85 -2.48
CA GLU A 259 1.96 -20.75 -2.90
C GLU A 259 2.24 -19.45 -2.15
N LEU A 260 2.55 -19.50 -0.84
CA LEU A 260 2.95 -18.32 -0.06
C LEU A 260 4.25 -17.70 -0.58
N LYS A 261 5.24 -18.50 -1.01
CA LYS A 261 6.50 -18.00 -1.59
C LYS A 261 6.29 -17.29 -2.92
N GLY A 262 5.39 -17.79 -3.74
CA GLY A 262 5.11 -17.27 -5.08
C GLY A 262 4.20 -16.04 -5.11
N ALA A 263 3.51 -15.76 -4.01
CA ALA A 263 2.48 -14.73 -3.95
C ALA A 263 2.85 -13.58 -3.00
N LYS A 264 2.32 -12.39 -3.25
CA LYS A 264 2.39 -11.27 -2.30
C LYS A 264 1.32 -11.44 -1.22
N VAL A 265 1.58 -12.33 -0.29
CA VAL A 265 0.65 -12.75 0.76
C VAL A 265 1.31 -12.65 2.12
N ILE A 266 0.55 -12.18 3.12
CA ILE A 266 0.87 -12.34 4.54
C ILE A 266 -0.11 -13.37 5.09
N ALA A 267 0.42 -14.49 5.60
CA ALA A 267 -0.38 -15.50 6.28
C ALA A 267 -0.59 -15.12 7.74
N PHE A 268 -1.83 -15.08 8.20
CA PHE A 268 -2.16 -15.01 9.61
C PHE A 268 -2.48 -16.41 10.13
N ILE A 269 -1.75 -16.86 11.14
CA ILE A 269 -1.92 -18.16 11.77
C ILE A 269 -2.26 -17.92 13.23
N ASP A 270 -3.52 -18.16 13.58
CA ASP A 270 -3.92 -18.16 14.98
C ASP A 270 -3.48 -19.45 15.66
N GLU A 271 -3.34 -19.42 16.97
CA GLU A 271 -2.85 -20.55 17.76
C GLU A 271 -1.52 -21.13 17.22
N LEU A 272 -0.56 -20.25 16.88
CA LEU A 272 0.73 -20.63 16.29
C LEU A 272 1.44 -21.76 17.06
N HIS A 273 1.21 -21.88 18.36
CA HIS A 273 1.75 -22.93 19.21
C HIS A 273 1.35 -24.34 18.76
N THR A 274 0.23 -24.49 18.05
CA THR A 274 -0.22 -25.79 17.50
C THR A 274 0.75 -26.36 16.48
N LEU A 275 1.51 -25.50 15.79
CA LEU A 275 2.56 -25.90 14.84
C LEU A 275 3.84 -26.39 15.54
N VAL A 276 4.11 -25.87 16.76
CA VAL A 276 5.37 -26.12 17.47
C VAL A 276 5.17 -27.13 18.61
N GLY A 277 4.02 -27.12 19.26
CA GLY A 277 3.75 -27.86 20.48
C GLY A 277 3.28 -29.30 20.27
N ALA A 278 2.97 -29.65 19.06
CA ALA A 278 2.44 -30.96 18.72
C ALA A 278 3.48 -32.11 18.76
N GLY A 279 4.72 -31.85 19.17
CA GLY A 279 5.83 -32.82 19.22
C GLY A 279 5.91 -33.73 20.45
N GLY A 280 4.91 -33.74 21.35
CA GLY A 280 4.98 -34.49 22.61
C GLY A 280 4.31 -35.86 22.68
N ALA A 281 3.56 -36.27 21.67
CA ALA A 281 2.96 -37.59 21.57
C ALA A 281 3.39 -38.26 20.26
N GLU A 282 3.66 -39.58 20.29
CA GLU A 282 3.95 -40.37 19.10
C GLU A 282 2.90 -40.14 18.01
N GLY A 283 3.27 -39.42 16.94
CA GLY A 283 2.35 -39.12 15.83
C GLY A 283 2.11 -37.64 15.56
N THR A 284 2.69 -36.70 16.30
CA THR A 284 2.44 -35.28 16.14
C THR A 284 3.28 -34.65 15.03
N LEU A 285 2.60 -33.80 14.29
CA LEU A 285 2.98 -33.17 13.03
C LEU A 285 4.19 -32.26 13.21
N ASP A 286 5.25 -32.50 12.48
CA ASP A 286 6.47 -31.71 12.50
C ASP A 286 6.37 -30.51 11.54
N ALA A 287 5.23 -29.80 11.65
CA ALA A 287 4.93 -28.63 10.81
C ALA A 287 5.97 -27.51 10.99
N ALA A 288 6.52 -27.41 12.20
CA ALA A 288 7.55 -26.43 12.51
C ALA A 288 8.81 -26.64 11.66
N ASN A 289 9.25 -27.87 11.43
CA ASN A 289 10.42 -28.15 10.60
C ASN A 289 10.23 -27.84 9.12
N ILE A 290 8.99 -27.83 8.64
CA ILE A 290 8.66 -27.46 7.26
C ILE A 290 8.59 -25.92 7.12
N LEU A 291 8.08 -25.20 8.14
CA LEU A 291 7.90 -23.74 8.13
C LEU A 291 9.17 -22.96 8.50
N LYS A 292 9.99 -23.46 9.41
CA LYS A 292 11.21 -22.77 9.89
C LYS A 292 12.16 -22.32 8.78
N PRO A 293 12.54 -23.14 7.78
CA PRO A 293 13.45 -22.73 6.74
C PRO A 293 12.93 -21.56 5.89
N PRO A 294 11.69 -21.55 5.37
CA PRO A 294 11.18 -20.42 4.61
C PRO A 294 10.96 -19.16 5.46
N LEU A 295 10.57 -19.27 6.74
CA LEU A 295 10.47 -18.13 7.65
C LEU A 295 11.84 -17.49 7.95
N SER A 296 12.86 -18.30 8.23
CA SER A 296 14.20 -17.80 8.55
C SER A 296 14.88 -17.13 7.37
N ARG A 297 14.60 -17.59 6.14
CA ARG A 297 15.12 -17.00 4.91
C ARG A 297 14.29 -15.80 4.42
N GLY A 298 13.14 -15.50 5.07
CA GLY A 298 12.24 -14.43 4.65
C GLY A 298 11.53 -14.71 3.32
N GLU A 299 11.41 -15.97 2.94
CA GLU A 299 10.72 -16.40 1.72
C GLU A 299 9.19 -16.26 1.84
N VAL A 300 8.68 -16.30 3.08
CA VAL A 300 7.27 -16.12 3.43
C VAL A 300 7.11 -15.11 4.54
N GLN A 301 5.98 -14.41 4.57
CA GLN A 301 5.62 -13.50 5.65
C GLN A 301 4.43 -14.06 6.44
N VAL A 302 4.62 -14.17 7.76
CA VAL A 302 3.62 -14.74 8.66
C VAL A 302 3.39 -13.82 9.86
N ILE A 303 2.13 -13.64 10.25
CA ILE A 303 1.73 -13.11 11.54
C ILE A 303 1.24 -14.27 12.38
N GLY A 304 1.89 -14.58 13.48
CA GLY A 304 1.43 -15.58 14.42
C GLY A 304 0.61 -14.95 15.55
N ALA A 305 -0.33 -15.69 16.11
CA ALA A 305 -0.98 -15.34 17.36
C ALA A 305 -0.94 -16.50 18.36
N THR A 306 -0.76 -16.19 19.64
CA THR A 306 -0.69 -17.19 20.72
C THR A 306 -0.99 -16.56 22.06
N THR A 307 -1.15 -17.37 23.10
CA THR A 307 -1.26 -16.89 24.49
C THR A 307 0.14 -16.70 25.10
N THR A 308 0.21 -15.93 26.20
CA THR A 308 1.46 -15.69 26.92
C THR A 308 2.06 -17.00 27.45
N GLY A 309 1.24 -17.88 28.02
CA GLY A 309 1.69 -19.16 28.54
C GLY A 309 2.23 -20.11 27.46
N GLU A 310 1.57 -20.17 26.33
CA GLU A 310 1.98 -21.02 25.19
C GLU A 310 3.22 -20.47 24.49
N TYR A 311 3.34 -19.13 24.40
CA TYR A 311 4.56 -18.50 23.89
C TYR A 311 5.80 -18.95 24.70
N HIS A 312 5.78 -18.81 26.01
CA HIS A 312 6.90 -19.21 26.89
C HIS A 312 7.16 -20.72 26.86
N ARG A 313 6.12 -21.51 26.69
CA ARG A 313 6.25 -22.97 26.70
C ARG A 313 6.79 -23.55 25.41
N TYR A 314 6.36 -23.02 24.25
CA TYR A 314 6.57 -23.65 22.95
C TYR A 314 7.39 -22.80 21.96
N ILE A 315 7.28 -21.46 21.99
CA ILE A 315 7.88 -20.60 20.94
C ILE A 315 9.19 -19.98 21.41
N GLU A 316 9.24 -19.45 22.63
CA GLU A 316 10.42 -18.74 23.13
C GLU A 316 11.68 -19.63 23.16
N LYS A 317 11.53 -20.91 23.36
CA LYS A 317 12.63 -21.89 23.46
C LYS A 317 13.08 -22.43 22.11
N ASP A 318 12.30 -22.16 21.06
CA ASP A 318 12.49 -22.68 19.73
C ASP A 318 12.97 -21.55 18.82
N ALA A 319 14.24 -21.13 19.03
CA ALA A 319 14.90 -20.04 18.32
C ALA A 319 15.39 -20.44 16.92
#